data_31854b810bd134c935845b0f5965e444
#
_entry.id   31854b810bd134c935845b0f5965e444
#
_cell.length_a   1.000
_cell.length_b   1.000
_cell.length_c   1.000
_cell.angle_alpha   90.00
_cell.angle_beta   90.00
_cell.angle_gamma   90.00
#
_symmetry.space_group_name_H-M   'P 1'
#
loop_
_entity.id
_entity.type
_entity.pdbx_description
1 polymer ?
#
loop_
_entity_poly.entity_id
_entity_poly.type
_entity_poly.pdbx_seq_one_letter_code
_entity_poly.pdbx_strand_id
1 'polypeptide(L)'
;MKRIILIIMLFLGVLSYSEEESSQKSKIEVTSQNEKISGENSDKNIGLVLSGGSAKGLAHVGVLKILDQEKVPIEYVTGTSMGSIIGALYTSGYTVDEIEQIVLDMDWISLFNDQIPRDEKGAIRNYFEDKNSLVLPMEGLTPKLPNGAIGGKSASERLSELFYGVEGMEDFKKFPQKFALVVTDLETGEGIMIDKGSLSASIRSSMSIPAVFSPVRYDGRLLVDGGVVRNLPVQDAKVLGADYT
;
A
#
# COMPACT_ATOMS: atom_id res chain seq x y z
N MET A 1 8.58 -17.48 -23.64
CA MET A 1 9.03 -18.39 -22.57
C MET A 1 10.35 -17.98 -21.92
N LYS A 2 11.47 -17.77 -22.63
CA LYS A 2 12.77 -17.42 -22.01
C LYS A 2 12.80 -16.11 -21.19
N ARG A 3 12.00 -15.08 -21.56
CA ARG A 3 11.95 -13.79 -20.83
C ARG A 3 11.11 -13.83 -19.54
N ILE A 4 10.09 -14.68 -19.48
CA ILE A 4 9.28 -14.89 -18.26
C ILE A 4 10.09 -15.67 -17.23
N ILE A 5 10.89 -16.65 -17.67
CA ILE A 5 11.80 -17.40 -16.80
C ILE A 5 12.87 -16.48 -16.18
N LEU A 6 13.35 -15.46 -16.93
CA LEU A 6 14.34 -14.51 -16.41
C LEU A 6 13.75 -13.59 -15.32
N ILE A 7 12.51 -13.18 -15.46
CA ILE A 7 11.83 -12.35 -14.43
C ILE A 7 11.53 -13.18 -13.17
N ILE A 8 11.14 -14.44 -13.33
CA ILE A 8 10.92 -15.35 -12.19
C ILE A 8 12.26 -15.68 -11.52
N MET A 9 13.36 -15.84 -12.25
CA MET A 9 14.69 -16.04 -11.67
C MET A 9 15.21 -14.79 -10.94
N LEU A 10 14.92 -13.58 -11.43
CA LEU A 10 15.24 -12.35 -10.71
C LEU A 10 14.44 -12.22 -9.40
N PHE A 11 13.16 -12.64 -9.39
CA PHE A 11 12.33 -12.65 -8.19
C PHE A 11 12.77 -13.72 -7.18
N LEU A 12 13.17 -14.91 -7.65
CA LEU A 12 13.72 -15.98 -6.82
C LEU A 12 15.12 -15.65 -6.31
N GLY A 13 15.95 -14.96 -7.11
CA GLY A 13 17.26 -14.48 -6.70
C GLY A 13 17.22 -13.45 -5.58
N VAL A 14 16.20 -12.57 -5.57
CA VAL A 14 15.97 -11.62 -4.46
C VAL A 14 15.49 -12.35 -3.21
N LEU A 15 14.72 -13.43 -3.35
CA LEU A 15 14.26 -14.26 -2.21
C LEU A 15 15.42 -15.08 -1.60
N SER A 16 16.33 -15.64 -2.41
CA SER A 16 17.47 -16.40 -1.90
C SER A 16 18.54 -15.50 -1.26
N TYR A 17 18.72 -14.26 -1.74
CA TYR A 17 19.64 -13.32 -1.13
C TYR A 17 19.17 -12.86 0.26
N SER A 18 17.84 -12.84 0.52
CA SER A 18 17.29 -12.48 1.83
C SER A 18 17.35 -13.61 2.87
N GLU A 19 17.54 -14.88 2.44
CA GLU A 19 17.64 -16.01 3.36
C GLU A 19 19.06 -16.24 3.89
N GLU A 20 20.11 -15.85 3.16
CA GLU A 20 21.49 -15.98 3.64
C GLU A 20 21.88 -14.92 4.68
N GLU A 21 21.28 -13.73 4.68
CA GLU A 21 21.52 -12.71 5.71
C GLU A 21 20.83 -13.00 7.05
N SER A 22 19.82 -13.86 7.10
CA SER A 22 19.10 -14.17 8.34
C SER A 22 19.82 -15.18 9.27
N SER A 23 20.94 -15.75 8.85
CA SER A 23 21.70 -16.76 9.63
C SER A 23 22.77 -16.16 10.55
N GLN A 24 23.07 -14.87 10.51
CA GLN A 24 23.86 -14.22 11.55
C GLN A 24 22.97 -13.83 12.71
N LYS A 25 22.76 -14.75 13.64
CA LYS A 25 22.27 -14.45 14.99
C LYS A 25 23.23 -13.47 15.67
N SER A 26 23.00 -12.17 15.49
CA SER A 26 23.45 -11.20 16.46
C SER A 26 22.58 -11.42 17.71
N LYS A 27 23.17 -11.91 18.79
CA LYS A 27 22.63 -11.80 20.14
C LYS A 27 22.47 -10.31 20.41
N ILE A 28 21.26 -9.79 20.19
CA ILE A 28 20.85 -8.56 20.80
C ILE A 28 20.62 -8.92 22.27
N GLU A 29 21.59 -8.62 23.12
CA GLU A 29 21.34 -8.54 24.55
C GLU A 29 20.31 -7.41 24.73
N VAL A 30 19.06 -7.80 24.95
CA VAL A 30 18.04 -6.88 25.45
C VAL A 30 18.44 -6.57 26.88
N THR A 31 19.27 -5.56 27.03
CA THR A 31 19.48 -4.93 28.34
C THR A 31 18.16 -4.26 28.67
N SER A 32 17.40 -4.89 29.55
CA SER A 32 16.19 -4.30 30.15
C SER A 32 16.62 -3.11 31.02
N GLN A 33 16.86 -1.97 30.42
CA GLN A 33 16.81 -0.70 31.12
C GLN A 33 15.33 -0.33 31.21
N ASN A 34 14.70 -0.75 32.31
CA ASN A 34 13.48 -0.14 32.80
C ASN A 34 13.80 1.30 33.23
N GLU A 35 14.07 2.17 32.30
CA GLU A 35 13.87 3.60 32.51
C GLU A 35 12.36 3.81 32.50
N LYS A 36 11.81 4.00 33.70
CA LYS A 36 10.51 4.59 33.89
C LYS A 36 10.44 5.83 33.01
N ILE A 37 9.65 5.79 31.97
CA ILE A 37 9.19 6.98 31.26
C ILE A 37 8.21 7.66 32.21
N SER A 38 8.79 8.31 33.24
CA SER A 38 8.05 9.12 34.19
C SER A 38 7.93 10.53 33.62
N GLY A 39 6.73 10.92 33.21
CA GLY A 39 6.14 12.22 33.52
C GLY A 39 6.65 13.47 32.81
N GLU A 40 7.52 13.43 31.80
CA GLU A 40 8.06 14.67 31.18
C GLU A 40 7.81 14.81 29.67
N ASN A 41 7.04 13.93 29.05
CA ASN A 41 6.81 13.90 27.61
C ASN A 41 5.34 13.99 27.19
N SER A 42 4.48 14.69 27.93
CA SER A 42 3.06 14.83 27.59
C SER A 42 2.76 15.70 26.36
N ASP A 43 3.76 16.33 25.76
CA ASP A 43 3.62 17.26 24.63
C ASP A 43 4.28 16.80 23.33
N LYS A 44 4.71 15.54 23.25
CA LYS A 44 5.43 15.06 22.05
C LYS A 44 4.53 14.23 21.16
N ASN A 45 4.43 14.65 19.92
CA ASN A 45 3.58 14.03 18.90
C ASN A 45 4.22 12.77 18.33
N ILE A 46 3.59 11.61 18.55
CA ILE A 46 4.07 10.31 18.04
C ILE A 46 3.52 10.05 16.65
N GLY A 47 4.39 9.74 15.72
CA GLY A 47 4.07 9.33 14.36
C GLY A 47 4.29 7.84 14.14
N LEU A 48 3.31 7.17 13.54
CA LEU A 48 3.41 5.80 13.06
C LEU A 48 3.78 5.81 11.57
N VAL A 49 4.85 5.09 11.22
CA VAL A 49 5.34 5.02 9.85
C VAL A 49 5.21 3.58 9.33
N LEU A 50 4.40 3.41 8.29
CA LEU A 50 4.05 2.11 7.72
C LEU A 50 4.66 1.96 6.33
N SER A 51 5.63 1.06 6.20
CA SER A 51 6.31 0.81 4.92
C SER A 51 5.44 0.06 3.92
N GLY A 52 5.80 0.17 2.65
CA GLY A 52 5.34 -0.77 1.63
C GLY A 52 5.99 -2.14 1.80
N GLY A 53 5.39 -3.16 1.18
CA GLY A 53 5.95 -4.52 1.25
C GLY A 53 5.00 -5.60 0.74
N SER A 54 4.00 -5.27 -0.05
CA SER A 54 2.98 -6.22 -0.54
C SER A 54 2.43 -7.06 0.63
N ALA A 55 2.40 -8.39 0.51
CA ALA A 55 1.91 -9.29 1.56
C ALA A 55 2.66 -9.16 2.90
N LYS A 56 3.96 -8.78 2.89
CA LYS A 56 4.72 -8.57 4.13
C LYS A 56 4.19 -7.38 4.95
N GLY A 57 3.60 -6.39 4.30
CA GLY A 57 2.99 -5.23 4.97
C GLY A 57 1.76 -5.59 5.83
N LEU A 58 1.17 -6.78 5.66
CA LEU A 58 0.11 -7.27 6.53
C LEU A 58 0.58 -7.47 7.98
N ALA A 59 1.89 -7.64 8.21
CA ALA A 59 2.48 -7.69 9.55
C ALA A 59 2.27 -6.39 10.36
N HIS A 60 1.99 -5.26 9.70
CA HIS A 60 1.64 -4.01 10.38
C HIS A 60 0.43 -4.17 11.32
N VAL A 61 -0.52 -5.04 10.98
CA VAL A 61 -1.70 -5.29 11.83
C VAL A 61 -1.29 -5.85 13.20
N GLY A 62 -0.33 -6.79 13.22
CA GLY A 62 0.20 -7.33 14.46
C GLY A 62 0.87 -6.27 15.35
N VAL A 63 1.59 -5.34 14.73
CA VAL A 63 2.20 -4.20 15.44
C VAL A 63 1.12 -3.26 15.98
N LEU A 64 0.12 -2.92 15.16
CA LEU A 64 -1.01 -2.08 15.58
C LEU A 64 -1.74 -2.66 16.79
N LYS A 65 -1.92 -4.00 16.84
CA LYS A 65 -2.56 -4.67 18.01
C LYS A 65 -1.80 -4.39 19.31
N ILE A 66 -0.48 -4.45 19.27
CA ILE A 66 0.32 -4.18 20.47
C ILE A 66 0.28 -2.69 20.82
N LEU A 67 0.40 -1.80 19.83
CA LEU A 67 0.33 -0.36 20.07
C LEU A 67 -1.02 0.08 20.66
N ASP A 68 -2.12 -0.53 20.20
CA ASP A 68 -3.46 -0.28 20.70
C ASP A 68 -3.63 -0.84 22.14
N GLN A 69 -3.15 -2.07 22.40
CA GLN A 69 -3.17 -2.67 23.73
C GLN A 69 -2.38 -1.84 24.77
N GLU A 70 -1.21 -1.34 24.37
CA GLU A 70 -0.35 -0.49 25.19
C GLU A 70 -0.84 0.98 25.22
N LYS A 71 -1.92 1.30 24.50
CA LYS A 71 -2.51 2.64 24.40
C LYS A 71 -1.51 3.72 24.02
N VAL A 72 -0.65 3.41 23.06
CA VAL A 72 0.33 4.37 22.54
C VAL A 72 -0.41 5.52 21.85
N PRO A 73 -0.21 6.79 22.26
CA PRO A 73 -0.95 7.93 21.72
C PRO A 73 -0.41 8.33 20.35
N ILE A 74 -0.82 7.61 19.29
CA ILE A 74 -0.44 7.89 17.92
C ILE A 74 -1.31 9.05 17.40
N GLU A 75 -0.68 10.13 16.94
CA GLU A 75 -1.36 11.30 16.38
C GLU A 75 -1.18 11.46 14.86
N TYR A 76 -0.08 10.92 14.33
CA TYR A 76 0.29 11.03 12.93
C TYR A 76 0.55 9.65 12.34
N VAL A 77 0.05 9.43 11.14
CA VAL A 77 0.27 8.17 10.43
C VAL A 77 0.72 8.47 9.00
N THR A 78 1.83 7.86 8.58
CA THR A 78 2.24 7.92 7.18
C THR A 78 2.41 6.51 6.63
N GLY A 79 2.01 6.31 5.37
CA GLY A 79 2.05 5.00 4.75
C GLY A 79 2.51 5.01 3.30
N THR A 80 3.10 3.89 2.88
CA THR A 80 3.44 3.64 1.47
C THR A 80 2.87 2.29 1.06
N SER A 81 2.26 2.19 -0.14
CA SER A 81 1.76 0.93 -0.68
C SER A 81 0.84 0.18 0.32
N MET A 82 1.18 -1.04 0.73
CA MET A 82 0.41 -1.77 1.75
C MET A 82 0.28 -0.97 3.05
N GLY A 83 1.33 -0.24 3.46
CA GLY A 83 1.27 0.63 4.63
C GLY A 83 0.29 1.78 4.47
N SER A 84 0.01 2.25 3.24
CA SER A 84 -1.02 3.25 2.99
C SER A 84 -2.44 2.67 3.17
N ILE A 85 -2.67 1.41 2.82
CA ILE A 85 -3.95 0.73 3.04
C ILE A 85 -4.21 0.55 4.54
N ILE A 86 -3.27 -0.04 5.27
CA ILE A 86 -3.41 -0.30 6.71
C ILE A 86 -3.51 1.01 7.49
N GLY A 87 -2.66 2.01 7.15
CA GLY A 87 -2.69 3.33 7.77
C GLY A 87 -4.01 4.06 7.53
N ALA A 88 -4.54 4.00 6.31
CA ALA A 88 -5.83 4.60 6.00
C ALA A 88 -6.98 3.92 6.74
N LEU A 89 -7.02 2.59 6.84
CA LEU A 89 -8.03 1.89 7.64
C LEU A 89 -7.98 2.36 9.11
N TYR A 90 -6.80 2.38 9.71
CA TYR A 90 -6.61 2.80 11.08
C TYR A 90 -7.07 4.25 11.33
N THR A 91 -6.66 5.17 10.47
CA THR A 91 -6.99 6.60 10.61
C THR A 91 -8.43 6.94 10.19
N SER A 92 -9.08 6.07 9.42
CA SER A 92 -10.52 6.20 9.08
C SER A 92 -11.45 5.77 10.20
N GLY A 93 -10.89 5.28 11.34
CA GLY A 93 -11.65 4.93 12.53
C GLY A 93 -12.01 3.44 12.65
N TYR A 94 -11.48 2.57 11.80
CA TYR A 94 -11.59 1.12 12.02
C TYR A 94 -10.80 0.71 13.27
N THR A 95 -11.40 -0.12 14.09
CA THR A 95 -10.68 -0.78 15.20
C THR A 95 -9.64 -1.74 14.65
N VAL A 96 -8.61 -2.02 15.44
CA VAL A 96 -7.54 -2.94 14.99
C VAL A 96 -8.08 -4.35 14.73
N ASP A 97 -9.09 -4.80 15.50
CA ASP A 97 -9.75 -6.09 15.25
C ASP A 97 -10.54 -6.09 13.94
N GLU A 98 -11.22 -5.00 13.59
CA GLU A 98 -11.88 -4.86 12.28
C GLU A 98 -10.86 -4.85 11.13
N ILE A 99 -9.74 -4.17 11.30
CA ILE A 99 -8.64 -4.17 10.32
C ILE A 99 -8.11 -5.60 10.13
N GLU A 100 -7.91 -6.35 11.21
CA GLU A 100 -7.49 -7.75 11.13
C GLU A 100 -8.49 -8.60 10.35
N GLN A 101 -9.79 -8.47 10.63
CA GLN A 101 -10.82 -9.21 9.90
C GLN A 101 -10.86 -8.82 8.42
N ILE A 102 -10.81 -7.52 8.10
CA ILE A 102 -10.74 -7.04 6.71
C ILE A 102 -9.56 -7.68 5.97
N VAL A 103 -8.39 -7.71 6.63
CA VAL A 103 -7.16 -8.27 6.04
C VAL A 103 -7.24 -9.78 5.85
N LEU A 104 -7.86 -10.50 6.78
CA LEU A 104 -8.04 -11.97 6.71
C LEU A 104 -9.10 -12.37 5.67
N ASP A 105 -10.19 -11.60 5.55
CA ASP A 105 -11.30 -11.89 4.66
C ASP A 105 -11.08 -11.40 3.23
N MET A 106 -10.09 -10.53 3.03
CA MET A 106 -9.82 -9.94 1.71
C MET A 106 -9.22 -10.95 0.75
N ASP A 107 -9.86 -11.12 -0.40
CA ASP A 107 -9.26 -11.86 -1.52
C ASP A 107 -8.17 -11.02 -2.21
N TRP A 108 -6.96 -11.11 -1.65
CA TRP A 108 -5.79 -10.40 -2.17
C TRP A 108 -5.46 -10.79 -3.61
N ILE A 109 -5.75 -12.04 -4.01
CA ILE A 109 -5.47 -12.51 -5.37
C ILE A 109 -6.37 -11.77 -6.36
N SER A 110 -7.66 -11.68 -6.07
CA SER A 110 -8.60 -10.93 -6.91
C SER A 110 -8.32 -9.43 -6.91
N LEU A 111 -7.86 -8.86 -5.79
CA LEU A 111 -7.46 -7.45 -5.70
C LEU A 111 -6.29 -7.11 -6.66
N PHE A 112 -5.33 -8.03 -6.78
CA PHE A 112 -4.16 -7.91 -7.66
C PHE A 112 -4.35 -8.54 -9.04
N ASN A 113 -5.56 -9.00 -9.36
CA ASN A 113 -5.85 -9.64 -10.64
C ASN A 113 -7.21 -9.15 -11.12
N ASP A 114 -7.25 -8.24 -12.09
CA ASP A 114 -8.50 -7.67 -12.64
C ASP A 114 -9.38 -8.74 -13.34
N GLN A 115 -9.24 -10.00 -12.97
CA GLN A 115 -10.09 -11.07 -13.49
C GLN A 115 -11.47 -11.01 -12.81
N ILE A 116 -12.46 -10.65 -13.59
CA ILE A 116 -13.86 -10.83 -13.20
C ILE A 116 -14.11 -12.33 -13.02
N PRO A 117 -14.68 -12.77 -11.88
CA PRO A 117 -15.05 -14.16 -11.69
C PRO A 117 -15.84 -14.72 -12.88
N ARG A 118 -15.60 -16.00 -13.21
CA ARG A 118 -16.21 -16.63 -14.42
C ARG A 118 -17.72 -16.63 -14.41
N ASP A 119 -18.32 -16.70 -13.24
CA ASP A 119 -19.75 -16.67 -12.98
C ASP A 119 -20.37 -15.27 -13.19
N GLU A 120 -19.59 -14.21 -13.04
CA GLU A 120 -20.02 -12.83 -13.30
C GLU A 120 -19.77 -12.38 -14.75
N LYS A 121 -18.97 -13.13 -15.51
CA LYS A 121 -18.72 -12.85 -16.93
C LYS A 121 -19.89 -13.34 -17.79
N GLY A 122 -20.43 -12.48 -18.63
CA GLY A 122 -21.41 -12.89 -19.65
C GLY A 122 -20.87 -14.01 -20.57
N ALA A 123 -21.72 -14.95 -20.96
CA ALA A 123 -21.34 -16.13 -21.75
C ALA A 123 -20.55 -15.80 -23.04
N ILE A 124 -20.86 -14.68 -23.68
CA ILE A 124 -20.16 -14.20 -24.90
C ILE A 124 -18.71 -13.81 -24.57
N ARG A 125 -18.47 -13.14 -23.45
CA ARG A 125 -17.14 -12.71 -23.04
C ARG A 125 -16.26 -13.91 -22.66
N ASN A 126 -16.80 -14.87 -21.93
CA ASN A 126 -16.12 -16.14 -21.62
C ASN A 126 -15.69 -16.89 -22.88
N TYR A 127 -16.56 -16.93 -23.91
CA TYR A 127 -16.25 -17.59 -25.17
C TYR A 127 -15.07 -16.96 -25.92
N PHE A 128 -14.97 -15.62 -25.92
CA PHE A 128 -13.86 -14.91 -26.59
C PHE A 128 -12.56 -14.95 -25.81
N GLU A 129 -12.61 -14.88 -24.47
CA GLU A 129 -11.42 -14.96 -23.62
C GLU A 129 -10.80 -16.36 -23.62
N ASP A 130 -11.61 -17.42 -23.64
CA ASP A 130 -11.11 -18.81 -23.73
C ASP A 130 -10.43 -19.13 -25.08
N LYS A 131 -10.75 -18.38 -26.12
CA LYS A 131 -10.15 -18.56 -27.46
C LYS A 131 -8.88 -17.73 -27.70
N ASN A 132 -8.70 -16.63 -26.98
CA ASN A 132 -7.62 -15.68 -27.26
C ASN A 132 -6.67 -15.61 -26.06
N SER A 133 -5.47 -16.14 -26.22
CA SER A 133 -4.44 -16.12 -25.17
C SER A 133 -3.81 -14.71 -24.94
N LEU A 134 -4.07 -13.75 -25.84
CA LEU A 134 -3.56 -12.39 -25.75
C LEU A 134 -4.53 -11.44 -26.44
N VAL A 135 -5.11 -10.52 -25.67
CA VAL A 135 -5.93 -9.42 -26.19
C VAL A 135 -5.13 -8.13 -26.00
N LEU A 136 -4.73 -7.51 -27.08
CA LEU A 136 -4.06 -6.20 -27.05
C LEU A 136 -5.09 -5.11 -27.38
N PRO A 137 -5.18 -4.04 -26.56
CA PRO A 137 -5.98 -2.89 -26.92
C PRO A 137 -5.42 -2.24 -28.17
N MET A 138 -6.31 -1.80 -29.07
CA MET A 138 -5.95 -1.17 -30.33
C MET A 138 -6.29 0.32 -30.27
N GLU A 139 -5.38 1.16 -30.75
CA GLU A 139 -5.66 2.57 -31.01
C GLU A 139 -5.58 2.79 -32.55
N GLY A 140 -6.72 2.82 -33.19
CA GLY A 140 -6.78 2.72 -34.66
C GLY A 140 -6.29 1.35 -35.14
N LEU A 141 -5.23 1.32 -35.96
CA LEU A 141 -4.61 0.11 -36.49
C LEU A 141 -3.33 -0.30 -35.74
N THR A 142 -2.92 0.44 -34.69
CA THR A 142 -1.70 0.14 -33.92
C THR A 142 -2.05 -0.56 -32.62
N PRO A 143 -1.46 -1.75 -32.32
CA PRO A 143 -1.62 -2.38 -31.01
C PRO A 143 -0.90 -1.56 -29.96
N LYS A 144 -1.60 -1.20 -28.89
CA LYS A 144 -1.01 -0.60 -27.69
C LYS A 144 -0.59 -1.70 -26.73
N LEU A 145 0.65 -1.68 -26.30
CA LEU A 145 1.07 -2.46 -25.15
C LEU A 145 0.50 -1.76 -23.90
N PRO A 146 -0.18 -2.49 -23.00
CA PRO A 146 -0.65 -1.92 -21.74
C PRO A 146 0.55 -1.42 -20.94
N ASN A 147 0.43 -0.23 -20.33
CA ASN A 147 1.46 0.37 -19.47
C ASN A 147 1.69 -0.39 -18.15
N GLY A 148 0.95 -1.46 -17.92
CA GLY A 148 1.03 -2.40 -16.81
C GLY A 148 0.21 -3.65 -17.16
N ALA A 149 0.51 -4.77 -16.49
CA ALA A 149 -0.20 -6.04 -16.73
C ALA A 149 -1.65 -5.99 -16.22
N ILE A 150 -1.93 -5.16 -15.20
CA ILE A 150 -3.20 -5.09 -14.46
C ILE A 150 -3.68 -3.63 -14.46
N GLY A 151 -4.90 -3.37 -14.89
CA GLY A 151 -5.52 -2.04 -14.88
C GLY A 151 -5.80 -1.54 -13.46
N GLY A 152 -6.11 -2.45 -12.54
CA GLY A 152 -6.39 -2.18 -11.13
C GLY A 152 -7.81 -1.72 -10.88
N LYS A 153 -8.76 -2.15 -11.73
CA LYS A 153 -10.18 -1.85 -11.56
C LYS A 153 -10.73 -2.48 -10.28
N SER A 154 -10.47 -3.77 -10.07
CA SER A 154 -10.92 -4.50 -8.88
C SER A 154 -10.36 -3.86 -7.60
N ALA A 155 -9.09 -3.45 -7.62
CA ALA A 155 -8.49 -2.72 -6.52
C ALA A 155 -9.18 -1.38 -6.24
N SER A 156 -9.48 -0.61 -7.30
CA SER A 156 -10.17 0.68 -7.16
C SER A 156 -11.57 0.53 -6.58
N GLU A 157 -12.34 -0.46 -7.07
CA GLU A 157 -13.69 -0.74 -6.58
C GLU A 157 -13.67 -1.14 -5.10
N ARG A 158 -12.76 -2.06 -4.72
CA ARG A 158 -12.64 -2.51 -3.33
C ARG A 158 -12.20 -1.40 -2.38
N LEU A 159 -11.24 -0.56 -2.78
CA LEU A 159 -10.83 0.61 -2.00
C LEU A 159 -11.98 1.60 -1.83
N SER A 160 -12.76 1.86 -2.88
CA SER A 160 -13.93 2.74 -2.79
C SER A 160 -15.00 2.19 -1.84
N GLU A 161 -15.21 0.88 -1.78
CA GLU A 161 -16.09 0.25 -0.80
C GLU A 161 -15.59 0.42 0.63
N LEU A 162 -14.31 0.09 0.87
CA LEU A 162 -13.70 0.17 2.19
C LEU A 162 -13.73 1.59 2.77
N PHE A 163 -13.48 2.59 1.93
CA PHE A 163 -13.37 3.98 2.37
C PHE A 163 -14.62 4.82 2.08
N TYR A 164 -15.73 4.19 1.66
CA TYR A 164 -16.97 4.90 1.31
C TYR A 164 -17.43 5.87 2.40
N GLY A 165 -17.32 5.49 3.68
CA GLY A 165 -17.75 6.30 4.81
C GLY A 165 -16.94 7.59 5.02
N VAL A 166 -15.71 7.65 4.49
CA VAL A 166 -14.77 8.78 4.65
C VAL A 166 -14.35 9.43 3.34
N GLU A 167 -14.81 8.92 2.19
CA GLU A 167 -14.41 9.43 0.86
C GLU A 167 -14.74 10.91 0.65
N GLY A 168 -15.73 11.46 1.36
CA GLY A 168 -16.06 12.87 1.36
C GLY A 168 -15.13 13.75 2.20
N MET A 169 -14.24 13.19 3.00
CA MET A 169 -13.25 13.93 3.79
C MET A 169 -11.96 14.13 2.98
N GLU A 170 -11.94 15.18 2.17
CA GLU A 170 -10.82 15.47 1.27
C GLU A 170 -9.52 15.88 1.98
N ASP A 171 -9.55 16.27 3.25
CA ASP A 171 -8.37 16.66 4.04
C ASP A 171 -8.07 15.58 5.09
N PHE A 172 -7.06 14.75 4.81
CA PHE A 172 -6.70 13.61 5.67
C PHE A 172 -6.11 14.03 7.03
N LYS A 173 -5.77 15.30 7.20
CA LYS A 173 -5.38 15.88 8.50
C LYS A 173 -6.57 16.05 9.45
N LYS A 174 -7.79 15.89 8.95
CA LYS A 174 -9.02 15.92 9.76
C LYS A 174 -9.46 14.54 10.27
N PHE A 175 -8.74 13.49 9.90
CA PHE A 175 -8.96 12.16 10.47
C PHE A 175 -8.59 12.14 11.95
N PRO A 176 -9.10 11.18 12.75
CA PRO A 176 -8.74 11.04 14.17
C PRO A 176 -7.23 11.07 14.41
N GLN A 177 -6.46 10.34 13.61
CA GLN A 177 -5.01 10.51 13.45
C GLN A 177 -4.75 11.17 12.10
N LYS A 178 -3.92 12.21 12.08
CA LYS A 178 -3.57 12.90 10.83
C LYS A 178 -2.82 11.94 9.90
N PHE A 179 -3.32 11.84 8.67
CA PHE A 179 -2.82 10.85 7.72
C PHE A 179 -2.17 11.50 6.49
N ALA A 180 -1.14 10.86 6.00
CA ALA A 180 -0.59 11.09 4.67
C ALA A 180 -0.04 9.80 4.08
N LEU A 181 0.03 9.74 2.77
CA LEU A 181 0.63 8.62 2.06
C LEU A 181 1.61 9.09 0.99
N VAL A 182 2.49 8.20 0.56
CA VAL A 182 3.51 8.53 -0.43
C VAL A 182 3.26 7.82 -1.74
N VAL A 183 3.42 8.58 -2.81
CA VAL A 183 3.41 8.12 -4.20
C VAL A 183 4.68 8.58 -4.91
N THR A 184 4.96 8.01 -6.07
CA THR A 184 6.05 8.47 -6.95
C THR A 184 5.47 9.04 -8.23
N ASP A 185 5.88 10.22 -8.62
CA ASP A 185 5.60 10.79 -9.95
C ASP A 185 6.47 10.06 -10.97
N LEU A 186 5.84 9.38 -11.92
CA LEU A 186 6.55 8.57 -12.92
C LEU A 186 7.34 9.43 -13.92
N GLU A 187 6.91 10.66 -14.16
CA GLU A 187 7.55 11.55 -15.15
C GLU A 187 8.78 12.25 -14.56
N THR A 188 8.72 12.64 -13.28
CA THR A 188 9.84 13.37 -12.63
C THR A 188 10.70 12.46 -11.76
N GLY A 189 10.21 11.31 -11.32
CA GLY A 189 10.87 10.43 -10.36
C GLY A 189 10.82 10.96 -8.93
N GLU A 190 10.02 11.99 -8.64
CA GLU A 190 9.91 12.56 -7.31
C GLU A 190 8.91 11.78 -6.43
N GLY A 191 9.26 11.59 -5.17
CA GLY A 191 8.34 11.09 -4.16
C GLY A 191 7.44 12.24 -3.65
N ILE A 192 6.15 12.04 -3.73
CA ILE A 192 5.12 13.03 -3.35
C ILE A 192 4.36 12.52 -2.14
N MET A 193 4.24 13.36 -1.11
CA MET A 193 3.33 13.14 0.00
C MET A 193 1.94 13.64 -0.40
N ILE A 194 0.92 12.81 -0.23
CA ILE A 194 -0.48 13.16 -0.42
C ILE A 194 -1.18 13.14 0.94
N ASP A 195 -1.72 14.28 1.36
CA ASP A 195 -2.45 14.48 2.62
C ASP A 195 -3.88 14.99 2.40
N LYS A 196 -4.32 15.01 1.14
CA LYS A 196 -5.67 15.49 0.73
C LYS A 196 -6.11 14.93 -0.61
N GLY A 197 -7.41 15.04 -0.90
CA GLY A 197 -8.06 14.62 -2.16
C GLY A 197 -8.88 13.34 -1.98
N SER A 198 -9.07 12.55 -3.04
CA SER A 198 -9.73 11.24 -2.92
C SER A 198 -8.82 10.24 -2.24
N LEU A 199 -9.26 9.68 -1.11
CA LEU A 199 -8.49 8.72 -0.32
C LEU A 199 -8.26 7.43 -1.10
N SER A 200 -9.32 6.85 -1.67
CA SER A 200 -9.24 5.61 -2.44
C SER A 200 -8.35 5.73 -3.68
N ALA A 201 -8.44 6.86 -4.41
CA ALA A 201 -7.58 7.11 -5.56
C ALA A 201 -6.11 7.33 -5.17
N SER A 202 -5.86 7.98 -4.04
CA SER A 202 -4.51 8.20 -3.51
C SER A 202 -3.86 6.88 -3.09
N ILE A 203 -4.59 6.02 -2.36
CA ILE A 203 -4.12 4.68 -1.97
C ILE A 203 -3.88 3.83 -3.23
N ARG A 204 -4.83 3.86 -4.21
CA ARG A 204 -4.67 3.15 -5.48
C ARG A 204 -3.40 3.58 -6.22
N SER A 205 -3.04 4.86 -6.16
CA SER A 205 -1.79 5.36 -6.72
C SER A 205 -0.58 4.82 -5.97
N SER A 206 -0.61 4.86 -4.63
CA SER A 206 0.48 4.39 -3.76
C SER A 206 0.76 2.89 -3.89
N MET A 207 -0.21 2.07 -4.31
CA MET A 207 -0.04 0.63 -4.54
C MET A 207 0.24 0.26 -6.01
N SER A 208 0.40 1.25 -6.89
CA SER A 208 0.62 1.02 -8.33
C SER A 208 2.05 0.62 -8.63
N ILE A 209 2.43 -0.62 -8.29
CA ILE A 209 3.77 -1.17 -8.55
C ILE A 209 4.06 -1.14 -10.06
N PRO A 210 5.15 -0.47 -10.51
CA PRO A 210 5.51 -0.43 -11.91
C PRO A 210 5.65 -1.82 -12.52
N ALA A 211 5.26 -1.97 -13.78
CA ALA A 211 5.17 -3.22 -14.53
C ALA A 211 4.07 -4.20 -14.06
N VAL A 212 3.57 -4.10 -12.84
CA VAL A 212 2.44 -4.89 -12.35
C VAL A 212 1.14 -4.16 -12.60
N PHE A 213 1.00 -2.95 -12.08
CA PHE A 213 -0.18 -2.11 -12.27
C PHE A 213 0.05 -0.99 -13.27
N SER A 214 -1.02 -0.61 -13.94
CA SER A 214 -1.03 0.64 -14.73
C SER A 214 -0.87 1.83 -13.78
N PRO A 215 -0.02 2.83 -14.16
CA PRO A 215 0.07 4.08 -13.44
C PRO A 215 -1.29 4.79 -13.35
N VAL A 216 -1.50 5.52 -12.27
CA VAL A 216 -2.73 6.28 -12.03
C VAL A 216 -2.54 7.73 -12.42
N ARG A 217 -3.43 8.26 -13.26
CA ARG A 217 -3.47 9.69 -13.54
C ARG A 217 -4.27 10.40 -12.45
N TYR A 218 -3.59 11.21 -11.65
CA TYR A 218 -4.18 11.92 -10.52
C TYR A 218 -3.62 13.35 -10.45
N ASP A 219 -4.50 14.34 -10.37
CA ASP A 219 -4.16 15.78 -10.33
C ASP A 219 -3.15 16.21 -11.42
N GLY A 220 -3.36 15.74 -12.65
CA GLY A 220 -2.51 16.04 -13.81
C GLY A 220 -1.19 15.30 -13.87
N ARG A 221 -0.83 14.51 -12.85
CA ARG A 221 0.40 13.71 -12.75
C ARG A 221 0.15 12.25 -13.09
N LEU A 222 1.20 11.54 -13.42
CA LEU A 222 1.18 10.11 -13.63
C LEU A 222 1.88 9.42 -12.46
N LEU A 223 1.09 8.84 -11.56
CA LEU A 223 1.56 8.33 -10.27
C LEU A 223 1.72 6.82 -10.25
N VAL A 224 2.75 6.37 -9.55
CA VAL A 224 3.06 4.97 -9.27
C VAL A 224 3.37 4.77 -7.78
N ASP A 225 3.62 3.51 -7.37
CA ASP A 225 3.91 3.13 -6.00
C ASP A 225 5.01 4.00 -5.36
N GLY A 226 4.73 4.52 -4.18
CA GLY A 226 5.67 5.35 -3.42
C GLY A 226 6.92 4.61 -3.00
N GLY A 227 6.88 3.27 -2.91
CA GLY A 227 8.01 2.42 -2.57
C GLY A 227 9.17 2.48 -3.56
N VAL A 228 8.93 2.99 -4.77
CA VAL A 228 9.99 3.24 -5.77
C VAL A 228 11.02 4.25 -5.24
N VAL A 229 10.59 5.27 -4.50
CA VAL A 229 11.46 6.37 -4.00
C VAL A 229 11.52 6.41 -2.48
N ARG A 230 10.38 6.27 -1.79
CA ARG A 230 10.28 6.37 -0.33
C ARG A 230 9.42 5.27 0.25
N ASN A 231 10.01 4.08 0.40
CA ASN A 231 9.30 2.93 0.93
C ASN A 231 8.93 3.05 2.42
N LEU A 232 9.75 3.76 3.21
CA LEU A 232 9.52 4.04 4.63
C LEU A 232 9.42 5.57 4.81
N PRO A 233 8.20 6.15 4.92
CA PRO A 233 7.98 7.59 4.84
C PRO A 233 8.21 8.33 6.18
N VAL A 234 9.37 8.17 6.79
CA VAL A 234 9.75 8.81 8.07
C VAL A 234 9.79 10.34 7.96
N GLN A 235 10.36 10.85 6.88
CA GLN A 235 10.46 12.31 6.69
C GLN A 235 9.08 12.93 6.47
N ASP A 236 8.17 12.20 5.81
CA ASP A 236 6.80 12.64 5.59
C ASP A 236 6.02 12.72 6.91
N ALA A 237 6.25 11.79 7.85
CA ALA A 237 5.68 11.86 9.18
C ALA A 237 6.14 13.12 9.94
N LYS A 238 7.42 13.47 9.84
CA LYS A 238 7.96 14.71 10.44
C LYS A 238 7.37 15.95 9.79
N VAL A 239 7.24 15.98 8.46
CA VAL A 239 6.58 17.08 7.73
C VAL A 239 5.10 17.20 8.12
N LEU A 240 4.42 16.08 8.37
CA LEU A 240 3.04 16.04 8.83
C LEU A 240 2.87 16.60 10.24
N GLY A 241 3.93 16.54 11.08
CA GLY A 241 3.97 17.11 12.42
C GLY A 241 4.43 16.18 13.54
N ALA A 242 4.92 14.98 13.23
CA ALA A 242 5.44 14.05 14.22
C ALA A 242 6.80 14.48 14.76
N ASP A 243 6.98 14.46 16.09
CA ASP A 243 8.25 14.69 16.78
C ASP A 243 9.08 13.40 16.86
N TYR A 244 8.39 12.27 17.07
CA TYR A 244 8.97 10.92 17.15
C TYR A 244 8.30 9.98 16.15
N THR A 245 9.08 9.06 15.61
CA THR A 245 8.58 8.01 14.70
C THR A 245 9.18 6.67 15.06
#